data_92def2b64bfb2b4560ec5b64514092b2
#
_entry.id   92def2b64bfb2b4560ec5b64514092b2
#
_cell.length_a   1.000
_cell.length_b   1.000
_cell.length_c   1.000
_cell.angle_alpha   90.00
_cell.angle_beta   90.00
_cell.angle_gamma   90.00
#
_symmetry.space_group_name_H-M   'P 1'
#
loop_
_entity.id
_entity.type
_entity.pdbx_description
1 polymer ?
#
loop_
_entity_poly.entity_id
_entity_poly.type
_entity_poly.pdbx_seq_one_letter_code
_entity_poly.pdbx_strand_id
1 'polypeptide(L)'
;MLSLAKDDQIRLIFEDQLDRNEITLPVLPEVAANVIQLSTLEDADAQQLANLIQGDMSLAGHVMRVANSPLYRPVTPFVSLQQAITRLGIVTIGEIALATSLNSDLFVAPGYKKLLRHLWRQSLLCSAWSKQVARMRRTNVETSFLAGMLCEMGKPVVIQAIANFGMEEARLMTFVQDYYVRAGALLAALWQLPPAVSEVIIHHQHDDPDNAQRDVTLNVQAARHIAEFGLDDLPIDMLTQLNFYPEDVAKLEVEVPAIQGWAETLGG
;
A
#
# COMPACT_ATOMS: atom_id res chain seq x y z
N MET A 1 -14.14 15.30 -31.14
CA MET A 1 -14.22 16.71 -30.73
C MET A 1 -15.07 16.94 -29.48
N LEU A 2 -16.36 16.54 -29.42
CA LEU A 2 -17.20 16.73 -28.22
C LEU A 2 -16.70 16.01 -26.96
N SER A 3 -16.04 14.86 -27.10
CA SER A 3 -15.47 14.08 -25.98
C SER A 3 -14.23 14.74 -25.37
N LEU A 4 -13.34 15.33 -26.17
CA LEU A 4 -12.14 16.05 -25.69
C LEU A 4 -12.52 17.29 -24.90
N ALA A 5 -13.53 18.05 -25.37
CA ALA A 5 -14.02 19.23 -24.63
C ALA A 5 -14.63 18.86 -23.26
N LYS A 6 -15.22 17.66 -23.13
CA LYS A 6 -15.73 17.17 -21.85
C LYS A 6 -14.61 16.78 -20.90
N ASP A 7 -13.57 16.11 -21.40
CA ASP A 7 -12.41 15.69 -20.59
C ASP A 7 -11.64 16.92 -20.08
N ASP A 8 -11.48 17.97 -20.91
CA ASP A 8 -10.87 19.24 -20.51
C ASP A 8 -11.68 19.95 -19.41
N GLN A 9 -13.01 19.92 -19.47
CA GLN A 9 -13.88 20.47 -18.43
C GLN A 9 -13.74 19.69 -17.12
N ILE A 10 -13.67 18.35 -17.16
CA ILE A 10 -13.45 17.52 -15.98
C ILE A 10 -12.10 17.86 -15.35
N ARG A 11 -11.07 18.03 -16.19
CA ARG A 11 -9.73 18.42 -15.75
C ARG A 11 -9.74 19.75 -14.97
N LEU A 12 -10.35 20.77 -15.53
CA LEU A 12 -10.44 22.09 -14.88
C LEU A 12 -11.21 22.05 -13.55
N ILE A 13 -12.32 21.30 -13.49
CA ILE A 13 -13.09 21.13 -12.25
C ILE A 13 -12.27 20.41 -11.21
N PHE A 14 -11.60 19.33 -11.60
CA PHE A 14 -10.80 18.52 -10.68
C PHE A 14 -9.58 19.29 -10.15
N GLU A 15 -8.90 20.06 -11.01
CA GLU A 15 -7.77 20.92 -10.63
C GLU A 15 -8.21 21.99 -9.62
N ASP A 16 -9.33 22.65 -9.85
CA ASP A 16 -9.88 23.65 -8.93
C ASP A 16 -10.21 23.03 -7.55
N GLN A 17 -10.85 21.84 -7.54
CA GLN A 17 -11.11 21.11 -6.30
C GLN A 17 -9.82 20.67 -5.58
N LEU A 18 -8.81 20.23 -6.34
CA LEU A 18 -7.52 19.82 -5.81
C LEU A 18 -6.77 21.00 -5.19
N ASP A 19 -6.75 22.15 -5.87
CA ASP A 19 -6.09 23.37 -5.42
C ASP A 19 -6.74 23.96 -4.16
N ARG A 20 -8.06 23.80 -4.01
CA ARG A 20 -8.82 24.23 -2.82
C ARG A 20 -8.88 23.20 -1.71
N ASN A 21 -8.29 22.02 -1.87
CA ASN A 21 -8.43 20.88 -0.96
C ASN A 21 -9.90 20.47 -0.72
N GLU A 22 -10.76 20.59 -1.73
CA GLU A 22 -12.20 20.28 -1.66
C GLU A 22 -12.52 18.85 -2.15
N ILE A 23 -11.49 18.07 -2.51
CA ILE A 23 -11.68 16.65 -2.89
C ILE A 23 -12.14 15.85 -1.67
N THR A 24 -13.18 15.05 -1.84
CA THR A 24 -13.65 14.14 -0.79
C THR A 24 -12.62 13.03 -0.57
N LEU A 25 -11.95 13.09 0.57
CA LEU A 25 -10.98 12.09 1.01
C LEU A 25 -11.61 11.14 2.03
N PRO A 26 -11.28 9.83 1.98
CA PRO A 26 -11.78 8.91 2.99
C PRO A 26 -11.13 9.17 4.35
N VAL A 27 -11.89 8.96 5.40
CA VAL A 27 -11.36 9.01 6.78
C VAL A 27 -10.55 7.74 7.03
N LEU A 28 -9.37 7.90 7.62
CA LEU A 28 -8.55 6.76 8.03
C LEU A 28 -9.30 5.97 9.11
N PRO A 29 -9.52 4.65 8.94
CA PRO A 29 -10.11 3.81 9.98
C PRO A 29 -9.29 3.90 11.27
N GLU A 30 -9.96 3.99 12.42
CA GLU A 30 -9.31 4.17 13.73
C GLU A 30 -8.24 3.10 14.00
N VAL A 31 -8.55 1.85 13.66
CA VAL A 31 -7.61 0.74 13.82
C VAL A 31 -6.36 0.95 12.94
N ALA A 32 -6.53 1.37 11.68
CA ALA A 32 -5.40 1.64 10.80
C ALA A 32 -4.53 2.78 11.35
N ALA A 33 -5.15 3.87 11.83
CA ALA A 33 -4.44 4.99 12.44
C ALA A 33 -3.60 4.55 13.64
N ASN A 34 -4.17 3.76 14.53
CA ASN A 34 -3.47 3.24 15.69
C ASN A 34 -2.32 2.27 15.33
N VAL A 35 -2.55 1.39 14.33
CA VAL A 35 -1.48 0.49 13.86
C VAL A 35 -0.33 1.27 13.24
N ILE A 36 -0.61 2.29 12.42
CA ILE A 36 0.41 3.17 11.84
C ILE A 36 1.20 3.87 12.96
N GLN A 37 0.53 4.40 13.96
CA GLN A 37 1.17 5.04 15.10
C GLN A 37 2.03 4.07 15.89
N LEU A 38 1.55 2.86 16.20
CA LEU A 38 2.30 1.83 16.90
C LEU A 38 3.52 1.33 16.10
N SER A 39 3.45 1.32 14.77
CA SER A 39 4.58 0.91 13.91
C SER A 39 5.76 1.90 13.93
N THR A 40 5.53 3.14 14.41
CA THR A 40 6.56 4.18 14.52
C THR A 40 7.22 4.27 15.88
N LEU A 41 6.72 3.52 16.88
CA LEU A 41 7.26 3.49 18.24
C LEU A 41 8.30 2.38 18.37
N GLU A 42 9.45 2.69 18.97
CA GLU A 42 10.53 1.71 19.22
C GLU A 42 10.10 0.61 20.21
N ASP A 43 9.20 0.93 21.15
CA ASP A 43 8.67 0.03 22.17
C ASP A 43 7.17 -0.25 21.98
N ALA A 44 6.78 -0.76 20.79
CA ALA A 44 5.37 -1.09 20.51
C ALA A 44 4.87 -2.20 21.46
N ASP A 45 3.82 -1.89 22.25
CA ASP A 45 3.23 -2.84 23.19
C ASP A 45 2.29 -3.82 22.47
N ALA A 46 2.71 -5.09 22.44
CA ALA A 46 1.91 -6.19 21.87
C ALA A 46 0.51 -6.29 22.48
N GLN A 47 0.36 -5.97 23.77
CA GLN A 47 -0.94 -6.01 24.45
C GLN A 47 -1.84 -4.88 23.97
N GLN A 48 -1.31 -3.70 23.71
CA GLN A 48 -2.06 -2.57 23.19
C GLN A 48 -2.63 -2.89 21.79
N LEU A 49 -1.79 -3.44 20.89
CA LEU A 49 -2.26 -3.87 19.57
C LEU A 49 -3.31 -4.99 19.67
N ALA A 50 -3.12 -5.96 20.54
CA ALA A 50 -4.08 -7.02 20.77
C ALA A 50 -5.45 -6.47 21.24
N ASN A 51 -5.45 -5.54 22.18
CA ASN A 51 -6.67 -4.90 22.70
C ASN A 51 -7.39 -4.12 21.61
N LEU A 52 -6.63 -3.41 20.76
CA LEU A 52 -7.17 -2.64 19.65
C LEU A 52 -7.86 -3.55 18.63
N ILE A 53 -7.21 -4.63 18.20
CA ILE A 53 -7.77 -5.58 17.24
C ILE A 53 -9.00 -6.29 17.84
N GLN A 54 -8.96 -6.66 19.13
CA GLN A 54 -10.08 -7.30 19.83
C GLN A 54 -11.30 -6.39 19.99
N GLY A 55 -11.09 -5.07 19.97
CA GLY A 55 -12.17 -4.08 20.00
C GLY A 55 -13.08 -4.12 18.77
N ASP A 56 -12.55 -4.61 17.62
CA ASP A 56 -13.30 -4.83 16.39
C ASP A 56 -13.39 -6.32 16.07
N MET A 57 -14.58 -6.91 16.27
CA MET A 57 -14.83 -8.35 16.08
C MET A 57 -14.62 -8.78 14.61
N SER A 58 -14.94 -7.93 13.64
CA SER A 58 -14.74 -8.22 12.21
C SER A 58 -13.26 -8.27 11.87
N LEU A 59 -12.51 -7.27 12.33
CA LEU A 59 -11.07 -7.21 12.17
C LEU A 59 -10.38 -8.40 12.85
N ALA A 60 -10.73 -8.70 14.11
CA ALA A 60 -10.17 -9.84 14.84
C ALA A 60 -10.38 -11.16 14.07
N GLY A 61 -11.59 -11.37 13.55
CA GLY A 61 -11.89 -12.54 12.72
C GLY A 61 -11.08 -12.61 11.44
N HIS A 62 -10.86 -11.48 10.76
CA HIS A 62 -10.01 -11.39 9.57
C HIS A 62 -8.54 -11.66 9.90
N VAL A 63 -7.99 -10.98 10.91
CA VAL A 63 -6.61 -11.19 11.37
C VAL A 63 -6.37 -12.66 11.70
N MET A 64 -7.28 -13.29 12.46
CA MET A 64 -7.16 -14.71 12.80
C MET A 64 -7.25 -15.62 11.59
N ARG A 65 -8.09 -15.31 10.60
CA ARG A 65 -8.19 -16.07 9.34
C ARG A 65 -6.88 -16.00 8.55
N VAL A 66 -6.31 -14.79 8.40
CA VAL A 66 -5.05 -14.59 7.69
C VAL A 66 -3.89 -15.24 8.42
N ALA A 67 -3.81 -15.08 9.75
CA ALA A 67 -2.78 -15.72 10.57
C ALA A 67 -2.82 -17.26 10.49
N ASN A 68 -3.99 -17.84 10.31
CA ASN A 68 -4.18 -19.28 10.12
C ASN A 68 -4.10 -19.74 8.67
N SER A 69 -3.83 -18.85 7.71
CA SER A 69 -3.71 -19.21 6.30
C SER A 69 -2.46 -20.07 6.03
N PRO A 70 -2.43 -20.79 4.90
CA PRO A 70 -1.26 -21.56 4.48
C PRO A 70 0.03 -20.74 4.37
N LEU A 71 -0.10 -19.43 4.20
CA LEU A 71 1.03 -18.49 4.14
C LEU A 71 1.90 -18.54 5.39
N TYR A 72 1.26 -18.52 6.58
CA TYR A 72 1.98 -18.57 7.86
C TYR A 72 2.20 -19.98 8.38
N ARG A 73 1.62 -21.00 7.73
CA ARG A 73 1.79 -22.44 7.97
C ARG A 73 1.85 -22.83 9.46
N PRO A 74 0.88 -22.44 10.29
CA PRO A 74 0.90 -22.90 11.67
C PRO A 74 0.73 -24.42 11.70
N VAL A 75 1.58 -25.12 12.45
CA VAL A 75 1.49 -26.59 12.65
C VAL A 75 0.14 -26.94 13.30
N THR A 76 -0.32 -26.11 14.20
CA THR A 76 -1.65 -26.11 14.81
C THR A 76 -2.27 -24.74 14.64
N PRO A 77 -3.57 -24.66 14.25
CA PRO A 77 -4.23 -23.37 14.13
C PRO A 77 -4.18 -22.56 15.42
N PHE A 78 -3.95 -21.26 15.28
CA PHE A 78 -4.03 -20.35 16.41
C PHE A 78 -5.47 -20.24 16.90
N VAL A 79 -5.67 -20.37 18.20
CA VAL A 79 -6.99 -20.29 18.83
C VAL A 79 -7.25 -18.92 19.47
N SER A 80 -6.25 -18.07 19.56
CA SER A 80 -6.36 -16.71 20.09
C SER A 80 -5.41 -15.76 19.39
N LEU A 81 -5.80 -14.47 19.38
CA LEU A 81 -4.96 -13.39 18.85
C LEU A 81 -3.62 -13.31 19.58
N GLN A 82 -3.61 -13.47 20.91
CA GLN A 82 -2.38 -13.47 21.70
C GLN A 82 -1.42 -14.58 21.27
N GLN A 83 -1.95 -15.76 20.97
CA GLN A 83 -1.13 -16.87 20.45
C GLN A 83 -0.54 -16.54 19.07
N ALA A 84 -1.35 -15.92 18.18
CA ALA A 84 -0.89 -15.48 16.88
C ALA A 84 0.23 -14.42 17.01
N ILE A 85 0.06 -13.42 17.88
CA ILE A 85 1.07 -12.39 18.16
C ILE A 85 2.37 -13.03 18.69
N THR A 86 2.28 -13.97 19.62
CA THR A 86 3.44 -14.64 20.20
C THR A 86 4.24 -15.43 19.14
N ARG A 87 3.56 -15.98 18.14
CA ARG A 87 4.18 -16.83 17.11
C ARG A 87 4.63 -16.06 15.87
N LEU A 88 3.82 -15.12 15.40
CA LEU A 88 4.10 -14.36 14.17
C LEU A 88 4.81 -13.04 14.45
N GLY A 89 4.78 -12.59 15.69
CA GLY A 89 5.30 -11.28 16.11
C GLY A 89 4.27 -10.16 15.92
N ILE A 90 4.45 -9.10 16.70
CA ILE A 90 3.57 -7.92 16.72
C ILE A 90 3.56 -7.20 15.37
N VAL A 91 4.72 -7.10 14.71
CA VAL A 91 4.86 -6.43 13.40
C VAL A 91 3.99 -7.12 12.35
N THR A 92 4.09 -8.45 12.23
CA THR A 92 3.30 -9.21 11.24
C THR A 92 1.79 -9.09 11.51
N ILE A 93 1.37 -9.14 12.75
CA ILE A 93 -0.04 -8.97 13.11
C ILE A 93 -0.51 -7.53 12.83
N GLY A 94 0.33 -6.53 13.09
CA GLY A 94 0.08 -5.14 12.72
C GLY A 94 -0.09 -4.94 11.23
N GLU A 95 0.77 -5.53 10.41
CA GLU A 95 0.68 -5.51 8.95
C GLU A 95 -0.63 -6.13 8.44
N ILE A 96 -1.03 -7.27 9.01
CA ILE A 96 -2.30 -7.93 8.66
C ILE A 96 -3.49 -7.03 9.05
N ALA A 97 -3.47 -6.45 10.25
CA ALA A 97 -4.53 -5.58 10.74
C ALA A 97 -4.66 -4.31 9.88
N LEU A 98 -3.52 -3.68 9.54
CA LEU A 98 -3.47 -2.53 8.67
C LEU A 98 -4.05 -2.85 7.29
N ALA A 99 -3.55 -3.90 6.64
CA ALA A 99 -4.01 -4.33 5.33
C ALA A 99 -5.51 -4.70 5.32
N THR A 100 -6.02 -5.27 6.41
CA THR A 100 -7.45 -5.58 6.54
C THR A 100 -8.29 -4.31 6.71
N SER A 101 -7.78 -3.32 7.43
CA SER A 101 -8.49 -2.06 7.69
C SER A 101 -8.51 -1.12 6.48
N LEU A 102 -7.48 -1.16 5.64
CA LEU A 102 -7.33 -0.34 4.44
C LEU A 102 -7.75 -1.12 3.17
N ASN A 103 -8.89 -1.77 3.18
CA ASN A 103 -9.36 -2.55 2.02
C ASN A 103 -9.93 -1.67 0.89
N SER A 104 -10.24 -2.30 -0.25
CA SER A 104 -10.77 -1.61 -1.44
C SER A 104 -12.12 -0.91 -1.22
N ASP A 105 -12.86 -1.26 -0.19
CA ASP A 105 -14.18 -0.68 0.10
C ASP A 105 -14.08 0.69 0.81
N LEU A 106 -12.85 1.11 1.18
CA LEU A 106 -12.58 2.46 1.71
C LEU A 106 -12.94 3.55 0.68
N PHE A 107 -12.84 3.24 -0.61
CA PHE A 107 -13.11 4.17 -1.70
C PHE A 107 -14.41 3.81 -2.43
N VAL A 108 -15.27 4.81 -2.62
CA VAL A 108 -16.57 4.63 -3.27
C VAL A 108 -16.52 5.19 -4.68
N ALA A 109 -16.39 4.33 -5.70
CA ALA A 109 -16.40 4.71 -7.10
C ALA A 109 -17.35 3.79 -7.91
N PRO A 110 -18.61 4.18 -8.07
CA PRO A 110 -19.59 3.41 -8.83
C PRO A 110 -19.10 3.12 -10.25
N GLY A 111 -19.21 1.87 -10.69
CA GLY A 111 -18.71 1.43 -12.00
C GLY A 111 -17.23 0.99 -12.02
N TYR A 112 -16.43 1.37 -11.04
CA TYR A 112 -14.98 1.09 -11.00
C TYR A 112 -14.54 0.11 -9.88
N LYS A 113 -15.48 -0.63 -9.31
CA LYS A 113 -15.18 -1.55 -8.20
C LYS A 113 -14.11 -2.60 -8.54
N LYS A 114 -14.08 -3.11 -9.78
CA LYS A 114 -13.05 -4.07 -10.22
C LYS A 114 -11.67 -3.41 -10.28
N LEU A 115 -11.61 -2.17 -10.77
CA LEU A 115 -10.37 -1.39 -10.84
C LEU A 115 -9.83 -1.09 -9.45
N LEU A 116 -10.69 -0.66 -8.51
CA LEU A 116 -10.29 -0.41 -7.12
C LEU A 116 -9.73 -1.67 -6.45
N ARG A 117 -10.35 -2.84 -6.65
CA ARG A 117 -9.82 -4.11 -6.14
C ARG A 117 -8.47 -4.48 -6.76
N HIS A 118 -8.31 -4.23 -8.05
CA HIS A 118 -7.02 -4.45 -8.72
C HIS A 118 -5.93 -3.55 -8.12
N LEU A 119 -6.19 -2.25 -7.98
CA LEU A 119 -5.25 -1.30 -7.37
C LEU A 119 -4.91 -1.68 -5.93
N TRP A 120 -5.90 -2.10 -5.15
CA TRP A 120 -5.68 -2.59 -3.80
C TRP A 120 -4.76 -3.82 -3.78
N ARG A 121 -5.00 -4.80 -4.66
CA ARG A 121 -4.12 -5.96 -4.79
C ARG A 121 -2.68 -5.56 -5.16
N GLN A 122 -2.50 -4.58 -6.04
CA GLN A 122 -1.17 -4.04 -6.38
C GLN A 122 -0.51 -3.38 -5.17
N SER A 123 -1.24 -2.62 -4.35
CA SER A 123 -0.73 -2.03 -3.11
C SER A 123 -0.27 -3.10 -2.11
N LEU A 124 -1.02 -4.19 -1.97
CA LEU A 124 -0.63 -5.33 -1.15
C LEU A 124 0.67 -5.98 -1.66
N LEU A 125 0.76 -6.26 -2.95
CA LEU A 125 1.98 -6.82 -3.55
C LEU A 125 3.17 -5.88 -3.37
N CYS A 126 2.98 -4.59 -3.65
CA CYS A 126 4.02 -3.58 -3.49
C CYS A 126 4.51 -3.51 -2.04
N SER A 127 3.62 -3.54 -1.04
CA SER A 127 4.02 -3.51 0.38
C SER A 127 4.87 -4.74 0.76
N ALA A 128 4.44 -5.93 0.35
CA ALA A 128 5.16 -7.17 0.64
C ALA A 128 6.54 -7.21 -0.04
N TRP A 129 6.61 -6.80 -1.31
CA TRP A 129 7.89 -6.70 -2.02
C TRP A 129 8.80 -5.63 -1.45
N SER A 130 8.27 -4.44 -1.10
CA SER A 130 9.06 -3.38 -0.43
C SER A 130 9.72 -3.90 0.85
N LYS A 131 8.98 -4.71 1.62
CA LYS A 131 9.47 -5.37 2.82
C LYS A 131 10.64 -6.33 2.53
N GLN A 132 10.53 -7.16 1.49
CA GLN A 132 11.59 -8.12 1.16
C GLN A 132 12.83 -7.42 0.58
N VAL A 133 12.65 -6.45 -0.31
CA VAL A 133 13.74 -5.64 -0.85
C VAL A 133 14.47 -4.91 0.30
N ALA A 134 13.73 -4.29 1.23
CA ALA A 134 14.32 -3.61 2.39
C ALA A 134 15.10 -4.57 3.30
N ARG A 135 14.61 -5.78 3.53
CA ARG A 135 15.32 -6.81 4.30
C ARG A 135 16.64 -7.19 3.67
N MET A 136 16.66 -7.41 2.36
CA MET A 136 17.87 -7.75 1.62
C MET A 136 18.89 -6.62 1.64
N ARG A 137 18.42 -5.39 1.48
CA ARG A 137 19.24 -4.17 1.53
C ARG A 137 19.63 -3.76 2.96
N ARG A 138 19.05 -4.37 3.99
CA ARG A 138 19.22 -4.02 5.41
C ARG A 138 18.86 -2.55 5.70
N THR A 139 17.78 -2.08 5.06
CA THR A 139 17.21 -0.75 5.27
C THR A 139 15.97 -0.83 6.17
N ASN A 140 15.23 0.28 6.35
CA ASN A 140 14.06 0.31 7.21
C ASN A 140 12.89 -0.51 6.60
N VAL A 141 12.64 -1.68 7.17
CA VAL A 141 11.68 -2.68 6.71
C VAL A 141 10.24 -2.22 6.93
N GLU A 142 9.95 -1.70 8.11
CA GLU A 142 8.62 -1.28 8.54
C GLU A 142 8.15 -0.06 7.72
N THR A 143 9.02 0.94 7.59
CA THR A 143 8.72 2.11 6.76
C THR A 143 8.56 1.73 5.29
N SER A 144 9.38 0.82 4.77
CA SER A 144 9.28 0.35 3.38
C SER A 144 7.97 -0.40 3.13
N PHE A 145 7.53 -1.26 4.05
CA PHE A 145 6.24 -1.93 3.98
C PHE A 145 5.08 -0.93 3.93
N LEU A 146 5.06 0.02 4.89
CA LEU A 146 4.00 1.01 4.99
C LEU A 146 3.97 1.94 3.77
N ALA A 147 5.14 2.43 3.35
CA ALA A 147 5.26 3.27 2.17
C ALA A 147 4.85 2.53 0.88
N GLY A 148 5.24 1.27 0.72
CA GLY A 148 4.81 0.43 -0.40
C GLY A 148 3.31 0.20 -0.47
N MET A 149 2.64 0.10 0.69
CA MET A 149 1.17 -0.03 0.76
C MET A 149 0.46 1.26 0.36
N LEU A 150 1.03 2.43 0.70
CA LEU A 150 0.36 3.72 0.61
C LEU A 150 0.80 4.59 -0.57
N CYS A 151 1.92 4.28 -1.24
CA CYS A 151 2.49 5.15 -2.28
C CYS A 151 1.54 5.47 -3.44
N GLU A 152 0.64 4.57 -3.77
CA GLU A 152 -0.33 4.75 -4.85
C GLU A 152 -1.77 4.98 -4.39
N MET A 153 -2.02 5.23 -3.09
CA MET A 153 -3.36 5.47 -2.55
C MET A 153 -4.04 6.73 -3.11
N GLY A 154 -3.30 7.61 -3.76
CA GLY A 154 -3.89 8.70 -4.53
C GLY A 154 -4.64 8.25 -5.78
N LYS A 155 -4.32 7.09 -6.37
CA LYS A 155 -5.06 6.56 -7.54
C LYS A 155 -6.55 6.33 -7.22
N PRO A 156 -6.93 5.57 -6.19
CA PRO A 156 -8.33 5.41 -5.81
C PRO A 156 -9.00 6.73 -5.38
N VAL A 157 -8.27 7.69 -4.80
CA VAL A 157 -8.81 9.04 -4.51
C VAL A 157 -9.24 9.74 -5.78
N VAL A 158 -8.39 9.79 -6.80
CA VAL A 158 -8.72 10.40 -8.11
C VAL A 158 -9.90 9.69 -8.75
N ILE A 159 -9.91 8.35 -8.78
CA ILE A 159 -10.99 7.55 -9.34
C ILE A 159 -12.31 7.87 -8.65
N GLN A 160 -12.33 7.92 -7.31
CA GLN A 160 -13.52 8.27 -6.53
C GLN A 160 -14.05 9.67 -6.89
N ALA A 161 -13.17 10.66 -6.98
CA ALA A 161 -13.56 12.04 -7.26
C ALA A 161 -14.21 12.23 -8.63
N ILE A 162 -13.76 11.45 -9.64
CA ILE A 162 -14.27 11.58 -11.02
C ILE A 162 -15.20 10.46 -11.46
N ALA A 163 -15.56 9.51 -10.58
CA ALA A 163 -16.40 8.36 -10.92
C ALA A 163 -17.74 8.75 -11.55
N ASN A 164 -18.36 9.83 -11.07
CA ASN A 164 -19.67 10.28 -11.57
C ASN A 164 -19.66 10.88 -12.98
N PHE A 165 -18.48 11.19 -13.53
CA PHE A 165 -18.37 11.73 -14.89
C PHE A 165 -18.46 10.66 -15.98
N GLY A 166 -18.34 9.36 -15.61
CA GLY A 166 -18.50 8.22 -16.54
C GLY A 166 -17.43 8.20 -17.62
N MET A 167 -16.16 8.38 -17.23
CA MET A 167 -15.02 8.35 -18.14
C MET A 167 -14.70 6.90 -18.57
N GLU A 168 -14.27 6.72 -19.82
CA GLU A 168 -13.76 5.44 -20.29
C GLU A 168 -12.46 5.07 -19.55
N GLU A 169 -12.28 3.78 -19.22
CA GLU A 169 -11.20 3.32 -18.33
C GLU A 169 -9.79 3.72 -18.82
N ALA A 170 -9.51 3.63 -20.12
CA ALA A 170 -8.21 4.02 -20.66
C ALA A 170 -7.91 5.51 -20.44
N ARG A 171 -8.89 6.38 -20.61
CA ARG A 171 -8.76 7.83 -20.38
C ARG A 171 -8.70 8.14 -18.89
N LEU A 172 -9.51 7.42 -18.11
CA LEU A 172 -9.47 7.51 -16.66
C LEU A 172 -8.06 7.24 -16.15
N MET A 173 -7.40 6.17 -16.61
CA MET A 173 -6.06 5.83 -16.14
C MET A 173 -5.01 6.88 -16.51
N THR A 174 -5.11 7.50 -17.69
CA THR A 174 -4.26 8.64 -18.05
C THR A 174 -4.49 9.81 -17.10
N PHE A 175 -5.74 10.15 -16.82
CA PHE A 175 -6.10 11.19 -15.88
C PHE A 175 -5.61 10.89 -14.46
N VAL A 176 -5.80 9.67 -14.00
CA VAL A 176 -5.30 9.21 -12.68
C VAL A 176 -3.79 9.39 -12.58
N GLN A 177 -3.05 9.05 -13.66
CA GLN A 177 -1.60 9.15 -13.67
C GLN A 177 -1.09 10.60 -13.52
N ASP A 178 -1.84 11.57 -14.07
CA ASP A 178 -1.48 12.99 -13.97
C ASP A 178 -1.63 13.56 -12.55
N TYR A 179 -2.55 13.01 -11.74
CA TYR A 179 -2.96 13.64 -10.48
C TYR A 179 -2.74 12.82 -9.21
N TYR A 180 -2.48 11.52 -9.31
CA TYR A 180 -2.51 10.65 -8.13
C TYR A 180 -1.45 10.98 -7.08
N VAL A 181 -0.29 11.50 -7.46
CA VAL A 181 0.75 11.90 -6.49
C VAL A 181 0.25 13.07 -5.64
N ARG A 182 -0.35 14.09 -6.28
CA ARG A 182 -0.92 15.24 -5.55
C ARG A 182 -2.08 14.81 -4.64
N ALA A 183 -2.98 13.96 -5.14
CA ALA A 183 -4.08 13.42 -4.35
C ALA A 183 -3.58 12.55 -3.19
N GLY A 184 -2.53 11.78 -3.40
CA GLY A 184 -1.84 10.99 -2.37
C GLY A 184 -1.20 11.86 -1.30
N ALA A 185 -0.59 12.98 -1.67
CA ALA A 185 -0.01 13.95 -0.73
C ALA A 185 -1.09 14.58 0.17
N LEU A 186 -2.26 14.94 -0.39
CA LEU A 186 -3.39 15.44 0.40
C LEU A 186 -3.91 14.37 1.37
N LEU A 187 -4.02 13.13 0.91
CA LEU A 187 -4.45 12.01 1.75
C LEU A 187 -3.45 11.76 2.88
N ALA A 188 -2.14 11.82 2.59
CA ALA A 188 -1.08 11.65 3.58
C ALA A 188 -1.13 12.73 4.66
N ALA A 189 -1.39 13.98 4.27
CA ALA A 189 -1.56 15.10 5.20
C ALA A 189 -2.81 14.92 6.06
N LEU A 190 -3.96 14.56 5.47
CA LEU A 190 -5.20 14.29 6.21
C LEU A 190 -5.03 13.15 7.23
N TRP A 191 -4.37 12.08 6.82
CA TRP A 191 -4.14 10.89 7.65
C TRP A 191 -2.98 11.06 8.63
N GLN A 192 -2.27 12.20 8.59
CA GLN A 192 -1.10 12.48 9.43
C GLN A 192 -0.06 11.36 9.36
N LEU A 193 0.22 10.89 8.15
CA LEU A 193 1.19 9.81 7.95
C LEU A 193 2.60 10.23 8.41
N PRO A 194 3.43 9.26 8.82
CA PRO A 194 4.82 9.53 9.17
C PRO A 194 5.55 10.30 8.06
N PRO A 195 6.40 11.29 8.37
CA PRO A 195 7.09 12.09 7.35
C PRO A 195 7.83 11.25 6.31
N ALA A 196 8.49 10.18 6.74
CA ALA A 196 9.22 9.27 5.84
C ALA A 196 8.29 8.58 4.81
N VAL A 197 7.05 8.25 5.18
CA VAL A 197 6.06 7.67 4.26
C VAL A 197 5.51 8.73 3.31
N SER A 198 5.23 9.94 3.83
CA SER A 198 4.75 11.07 3.03
C SER A 198 5.75 11.46 1.94
N GLU A 199 7.05 11.50 2.28
CA GLU A 199 8.13 11.75 1.32
C GLU A 199 8.14 10.71 0.19
N VAL A 200 7.98 9.42 0.52
CA VAL A 200 7.92 8.37 -0.51
C VAL A 200 6.68 8.53 -1.40
N ILE A 201 5.51 8.87 -0.84
CA ILE A 201 4.30 9.10 -1.63
C ILE A 201 4.54 10.20 -2.68
N ILE A 202 5.28 11.23 -2.34
CA ILE A 202 5.55 12.38 -3.24
C ILE A 202 6.62 12.02 -4.28
N HIS A 203 7.67 11.28 -3.90
CA HIS A 203 8.88 11.12 -4.69
C HIS A 203 9.08 9.74 -5.33
N HIS A 204 8.17 8.76 -5.09
CA HIS A 204 8.35 7.38 -5.58
C HIS A 204 8.40 7.21 -7.10
N GLN A 205 8.04 8.22 -7.88
CA GLN A 205 8.09 8.14 -9.35
C GLN A 205 9.49 8.33 -9.93
N HIS A 206 10.38 9.02 -9.21
CA HIS A 206 11.70 9.40 -9.70
C HIS A 206 12.76 9.09 -8.65
N ASP A 207 13.96 8.65 -9.11
CA ASP A 207 15.13 8.58 -8.23
C ASP A 207 15.67 10.00 -8.01
N ASP A 208 15.62 10.46 -6.76
CA ASP A 208 16.22 11.71 -6.34
C ASP A 208 17.36 11.39 -5.36
N PRO A 209 18.62 11.58 -5.79
CA PRO A 209 19.80 11.30 -4.95
C PRO A 209 19.85 12.11 -3.65
N ASP A 210 19.20 13.29 -3.64
CA ASP A 210 19.18 14.19 -2.49
C ASP A 210 18.00 13.92 -1.54
N ASN A 211 17.10 12.98 -1.89
CA ASN A 211 15.97 12.60 -1.04
C ASN A 211 16.46 11.91 0.24
N ALA A 212 16.10 12.49 1.40
CA ALA A 212 16.43 11.94 2.71
C ALA A 212 15.88 10.51 2.95
N GLN A 213 14.83 10.11 2.21
CA GLN A 213 14.22 8.78 2.26
C GLN A 213 14.55 7.93 1.02
N ARG A 214 15.66 8.24 0.33
CA ARG A 214 16.05 7.58 -0.91
C ARG A 214 16.07 6.06 -0.82
N ASP A 215 16.58 5.49 0.26
CA ASP A 215 16.62 4.03 0.43
C ASP A 215 15.24 3.41 0.47
N VAL A 216 14.30 4.03 1.18
CA VAL A 216 12.90 3.56 1.23
C VAL A 216 12.23 3.76 -0.14
N THR A 217 12.49 4.89 -0.79
CA THR A 217 11.97 5.21 -2.13
C THR A 217 12.42 4.16 -3.16
N LEU A 218 13.71 3.81 -3.19
CA LEU A 218 14.23 2.76 -4.07
C LEU A 218 13.62 1.39 -3.79
N ASN A 219 13.40 1.03 -2.52
CA ASN A 219 12.73 -0.22 -2.17
C ASN A 219 11.30 -0.26 -2.73
N VAL A 220 10.58 0.85 -2.63
CA VAL A 220 9.20 0.98 -3.12
C VAL A 220 9.15 0.99 -4.66
N GLN A 221 10.09 1.68 -5.32
CA GLN A 221 10.18 1.69 -6.79
C GLN A 221 10.41 0.28 -7.35
N ALA A 222 11.35 -0.47 -6.79
CA ALA A 222 11.58 -1.85 -7.16
C ALA A 222 10.37 -2.74 -6.90
N ALA A 223 9.76 -2.59 -5.73
CA ALA A 223 8.57 -3.36 -5.35
C ALA A 223 7.36 -3.08 -6.26
N ARG A 224 7.15 -1.83 -6.67
CA ARG A 224 6.12 -1.45 -7.65
C ARG A 224 6.36 -2.13 -8.99
N HIS A 225 7.61 -2.06 -9.47
CA HIS A 225 7.99 -2.71 -10.72
C HIS A 225 7.74 -4.22 -10.66
N ILE A 226 8.20 -4.88 -9.60
CA ILE A 226 7.99 -6.32 -9.40
C ILE A 226 6.48 -6.67 -9.32
N ALA A 227 5.70 -5.86 -8.62
CA ALA A 227 4.26 -6.08 -8.48
C ALA A 227 3.51 -5.97 -9.82
N GLU A 228 3.97 -5.12 -10.72
CA GLU A 228 3.34 -4.85 -12.02
C GLU A 228 3.82 -5.80 -13.12
N PHE A 229 5.14 -6.02 -13.23
CA PHE A 229 5.77 -6.72 -14.35
C PHE A 229 6.38 -8.07 -13.98
N GLY A 230 6.58 -8.33 -12.69
CA GLY A 230 7.26 -9.52 -12.19
C GLY A 230 8.74 -9.31 -11.91
N LEU A 231 9.32 -10.28 -11.21
CA LEU A 231 10.71 -10.21 -10.75
C LEU A 231 11.72 -10.31 -11.91
N ASP A 232 11.38 -11.11 -12.93
CA ASP A 232 12.24 -11.34 -14.09
C ASP A 232 12.41 -10.10 -14.99
N ASP A 233 11.53 -9.10 -14.83
CA ASP A 233 11.53 -7.88 -15.63
C ASP A 233 12.26 -6.70 -14.94
N LEU A 234 12.96 -6.94 -13.81
CA LEU A 234 13.69 -5.88 -13.12
C LEU A 234 14.80 -5.27 -14.02
N PRO A 235 14.76 -3.94 -14.29
CA PRO A 235 15.75 -3.28 -15.10
C PRO A 235 17.16 -3.34 -14.50
N ILE A 236 18.18 -3.44 -15.35
CA ILE A 236 19.59 -3.53 -14.92
C ILE A 236 20.04 -2.30 -14.12
N ASP A 237 19.56 -1.12 -14.48
CA ASP A 237 19.83 0.13 -13.75
C ASP A 237 19.22 0.09 -12.34
N MET A 238 18.00 -0.42 -12.20
CA MET A 238 17.38 -0.62 -10.89
C MET A 238 18.13 -1.65 -10.04
N LEU A 239 18.56 -2.78 -10.63
CA LEU A 239 19.39 -3.76 -9.93
C LEU A 239 20.71 -3.12 -9.42
N THR A 240 21.30 -2.26 -10.24
CA THR A 240 22.53 -1.53 -9.89
C THR A 240 22.28 -0.55 -8.73
N GLN A 241 21.19 0.21 -8.76
CA GLN A 241 20.81 1.14 -7.68
C GLN A 241 20.52 0.42 -6.36
N LEU A 242 19.91 -0.77 -6.44
CA LEU A 242 19.65 -1.61 -5.28
C LEU A 242 20.90 -2.33 -4.77
N ASN A 243 21.97 -2.35 -5.54
CA ASN A 243 23.17 -3.18 -5.35
C ASN A 243 22.81 -4.67 -5.26
N PHE A 244 21.93 -5.13 -6.18
CA PHE A 244 21.50 -6.53 -6.28
C PHE A 244 22.27 -7.27 -7.36
N TYR A 245 22.64 -8.50 -7.04
CA TYR A 245 23.29 -9.46 -7.91
C TYR A 245 22.30 -10.57 -8.30
N PRO A 246 22.59 -11.41 -9.31
CA PRO A 246 21.71 -12.51 -9.70
C PRO A 246 21.31 -13.44 -8.54
N GLU A 247 22.21 -13.67 -7.58
CA GLU A 247 21.93 -14.49 -6.40
C GLU A 247 20.91 -13.84 -5.46
N ASP A 248 20.82 -12.52 -5.46
CA ASP A 248 19.84 -11.80 -4.65
C ASP A 248 18.46 -11.88 -5.30
N VAL A 249 18.38 -11.76 -6.62
CA VAL A 249 17.13 -11.98 -7.36
C VAL A 249 16.62 -13.41 -7.13
N ALA A 250 17.49 -14.42 -7.21
CA ALA A 250 17.12 -15.82 -6.94
C ALA A 250 16.58 -16.04 -5.52
N LYS A 251 17.06 -15.29 -4.53
CA LYS A 251 16.50 -15.33 -3.17
C LYS A 251 15.09 -14.73 -3.11
N LEU A 252 14.82 -13.66 -3.86
CA LEU A 252 13.48 -13.07 -3.96
C LEU A 252 12.50 -14.00 -4.67
N GLU A 253 12.92 -14.79 -5.66
CA GLU A 253 12.07 -15.78 -6.34
C GLU A 253 11.44 -16.78 -5.38
N VAL A 254 12.16 -17.17 -4.33
CA VAL A 254 11.63 -18.09 -3.31
C VAL A 254 10.43 -17.49 -2.55
N GLU A 255 10.35 -16.18 -2.46
CA GLU A 255 9.28 -15.46 -1.75
C GLU A 255 8.01 -15.27 -2.61
N VAL A 256 8.09 -15.45 -3.93
CA VAL A 256 6.96 -15.19 -4.85
C VAL A 256 5.67 -15.89 -4.43
N PRO A 257 5.64 -17.22 -4.16
CA PRO A 257 4.40 -17.91 -3.80
C PRO A 257 3.80 -17.40 -2.48
N ALA A 258 4.67 -17.05 -1.53
CA ALA A 258 4.25 -16.53 -0.23
C ALA A 258 3.60 -15.15 -0.36
N ILE A 259 4.21 -14.25 -1.12
CA ILE A 259 3.73 -12.88 -1.34
C ILE A 259 2.41 -12.89 -2.14
N GLN A 260 2.33 -13.71 -3.20
CA GLN A 260 1.10 -13.85 -3.98
C GLN A 260 -0.06 -14.38 -3.13
N GLY A 261 0.17 -15.44 -2.34
CA GLY A 261 -0.83 -15.99 -1.44
C GLY A 261 -1.28 -15.01 -0.36
N TRP A 262 -0.38 -14.15 0.15
CA TRP A 262 -0.70 -13.09 1.08
C TRP A 262 -1.61 -12.04 0.44
N ALA A 263 -1.27 -11.56 -0.74
CA ALA A 263 -2.08 -10.59 -1.47
C ALA A 263 -3.45 -11.15 -1.87
N GLU A 264 -3.54 -12.43 -2.23
CA GLU A 264 -4.81 -13.11 -2.52
C GLU A 264 -5.70 -13.24 -1.28
N THR A 265 -5.13 -13.59 -0.13
CA THR A 265 -5.88 -13.77 1.12
C THR A 265 -6.48 -12.44 1.61
N LEU A 266 -5.82 -11.32 1.38
CA LEU A 266 -6.23 -9.98 1.83
C LEU A 266 -6.96 -9.17 0.76
N GLY A 267 -6.73 -9.45 -0.53
CA GLY A 267 -7.30 -8.71 -1.67
C GLY A 267 -8.61 -9.29 -2.21
N GLY A 268 -9.09 -10.41 -1.66
CA GLY A 268 -10.21 -11.24 -2.12
C GLY A 268 -11.63 -10.70 -2.03
#